data_f3e7710ba2da2b4c6fe58c48789ccc29
#
_entry.id   f3e7710ba2da2b4c6fe58c48789ccc29
#
_cell.length_a   1.000
_cell.length_b   1.000
_cell.length_c   1.000
_cell.angle_alpha   90.00
_cell.angle_beta   90.00
_cell.angle_gamma   90.00
#
_symmetry.space_group_name_H-M   'P 1'
#
loop_
_entity.id
_entity.type
_entity.pdbx_description
1 polymer ?
#
loop_
_entity_poly.entity_id
_entity_poly.type
_entity_poly.pdbx_seq_one_letter_code
_entity_poly.pdbx_strand_id
1 'polypeptide(L)'
;YTRIDRIMYDDQNNLWVLNAGGNQGNVHVISPDGKWTSFDLNSISLDTPGDLIMDRRNPQWKWISIVRAGTGLILLQDNGTPDNPNDDKVTYRNTWIDQNSRNIAPENIYPIAQDHDNTLWVGTNSGIFTIPANIDYTSSNQCERIVIPRNDGSGLGDYLLDGEQINCIAIDGANRKWIGTASSGVFLIQITINENGGKDIETIAHFTSENSLMPSDNVL
;
A
#
# COMPACT_ATOMS: atom_id res chain seq x y z
N TYR A 1 -1.89 24.84 -6.88
CA TYR A 1 -2.11 24.56 -5.46
C TYR A 1 -1.30 23.34 -5.06
N THR A 2 -0.39 23.49 -4.10
CA THR A 2 0.31 22.38 -3.47
C THR A 2 -0.56 21.82 -2.35
N ARG A 3 -0.70 20.49 -2.28
CA ARG A 3 -1.47 19.81 -1.25
C ARG A 3 -0.54 18.85 -0.52
N ILE A 4 -0.59 18.84 0.81
CA ILE A 4 0.07 17.80 1.60
C ILE A 4 -0.88 16.60 1.61
N ASP A 5 -0.41 15.46 1.12
CA ASP A 5 -1.17 14.23 1.05
C ASP A 5 -0.89 13.30 2.23
N ARG A 6 0.37 13.26 2.68
CA ARG A 6 0.77 12.42 3.81
C ARG A 6 1.92 13.05 4.59
N ILE A 7 1.92 12.81 5.89
CA ILE A 7 3.05 13.07 6.78
C ILE A 7 3.33 11.83 7.62
N MET A 8 4.59 11.60 7.93
CA MET A 8 5.04 10.46 8.72
C MET A 8 6.33 10.82 9.48
N TYR A 9 6.45 10.41 10.72
CA TYR A 9 7.74 10.43 11.43
C TYR A 9 8.47 9.10 11.23
N ASP A 10 9.78 9.17 11.00
CA ASP A 10 10.64 7.98 11.07
C ASP A 10 11.15 7.74 12.50
N ASP A 11 11.92 6.67 12.69
CA ASP A 11 12.48 6.27 13.98
C ASP A 11 13.61 7.21 14.48
N GLN A 12 14.10 8.10 13.63
CA GLN A 12 15.06 9.16 13.96
C GLN A 12 14.40 10.51 14.24
N ASN A 13 13.04 10.54 14.29
CA ASN A 13 12.22 11.74 14.41
C ASN A 13 12.33 12.74 13.25
N ASN A 14 12.73 12.30 12.07
CA ASN A 14 12.57 13.14 10.89
C ASN A 14 11.10 13.11 10.46
N LEU A 15 10.57 14.27 10.08
CA LEU A 15 9.23 14.40 9.51
C LEU A 15 9.31 14.27 7.99
N TRP A 16 8.76 13.19 7.48
CA TRP A 16 8.57 12.97 6.05
C TRP A 16 7.26 13.59 5.60
N VAL A 17 7.30 14.34 4.52
CA VAL A 17 6.14 15.04 3.94
C VAL A 17 6.01 14.66 2.49
N LEU A 18 4.84 14.15 2.13
CA LEU A 18 4.46 13.84 0.76
C LEU A 18 3.46 14.89 0.29
N ASN A 19 3.79 15.62 -0.79
CA ASN A 19 2.91 16.65 -1.32
C ASN A 19 2.72 16.54 -2.84
N ALA A 20 1.51 16.88 -3.29
CA ALA A 20 1.17 16.97 -4.71
C ALA A 20 1.56 18.35 -5.28
N GLY A 21 2.05 18.36 -6.52
CA GLY A 21 2.17 19.57 -7.33
C GLY A 21 3.26 20.54 -6.88
N GLY A 22 4.50 20.12 -6.85
CA GLY A 22 5.65 20.99 -6.56
C GLY A 22 6.68 20.99 -7.68
N ASN A 23 7.29 22.15 -7.92
CA ASN A 23 8.41 22.25 -8.88
C ASN A 23 9.76 21.83 -8.25
N GLN A 24 9.78 21.42 -6.98
CA GLN A 24 11.00 21.10 -6.21
C GLN A 24 10.95 19.72 -5.57
N GLY A 25 10.31 18.76 -6.25
CA GLY A 25 10.10 17.42 -5.70
C GLY A 25 8.80 17.32 -4.91
N ASN A 26 8.40 16.09 -4.63
CA ASN A 26 7.13 15.78 -3.96
C ASN A 26 7.34 15.07 -2.62
N VAL A 27 8.56 14.69 -2.31
CA VAL A 27 8.95 14.09 -1.04
C VAL A 27 9.94 15.01 -0.34
N HIS A 28 9.63 15.40 0.87
CA HIS A 28 10.49 16.26 1.69
C HIS A 28 10.72 15.61 3.03
N VAL A 29 11.88 15.88 3.60
CA VAL A 29 12.24 15.50 4.97
C VAL A 29 12.62 16.73 5.75
N ILE A 30 12.10 16.82 6.97
CA ILE A 30 12.47 17.84 7.94
C ILE A 30 13.14 17.13 9.11
N SER A 31 14.43 17.37 9.29
CA SER A 31 15.17 16.80 10.40
C SER A 31 14.80 17.48 11.74
N PRO A 32 15.11 16.87 12.90
CA PRO A 32 14.76 17.42 14.22
C PRO A 32 15.33 18.83 14.49
N ASP A 33 16.42 19.20 13.82
CA ASP A 33 17.01 20.55 13.87
C ASP A 33 16.37 21.55 12.90
N GLY A 34 15.34 21.12 12.16
CA GLY A 34 14.56 21.96 11.25
C GLY A 34 15.15 22.12 9.85
N LYS A 35 16.17 21.35 9.48
CA LYS A 35 16.72 21.35 8.12
C LYS A 35 15.78 20.64 7.17
N TRP A 36 15.51 21.24 6.00
CA TRP A 36 14.72 20.66 4.92
C TRP A 36 15.60 20.02 3.87
N THR A 37 15.22 18.83 3.46
CA THR A 37 15.80 18.10 2.31
C THR A 37 14.66 17.69 1.38
N SER A 38 14.86 17.86 0.08
CA SER A 38 13.87 17.47 -0.94
C SER A 38 14.43 16.35 -1.79
N PHE A 39 13.63 15.35 -2.02
CA PHE A 39 13.95 14.22 -2.90
C PHE A 39 13.39 14.51 -4.27
N ASP A 40 14.26 14.52 -5.25
CA ASP A 40 13.89 14.66 -6.64
C ASP A 40 13.74 13.27 -7.28
N LEU A 41 12.52 12.80 -7.35
CA LEU A 41 12.17 11.55 -8.02
C LEU A 41 11.93 11.76 -9.52
N ASN A 42 12.70 12.63 -10.15
CA ASN A 42 12.57 13.28 -11.46
C ASN A 42 12.20 12.41 -12.67
N SER A 43 12.34 11.11 -12.58
CA SER A 43 11.91 10.21 -13.66
C SER A 43 10.48 9.70 -13.47
N ILE A 44 9.83 10.05 -12.35
CA ILE A 44 8.53 9.53 -11.95
C ILE A 44 7.60 10.71 -11.73
N SER A 45 6.49 10.74 -12.48
CA SER A 45 5.46 11.76 -12.25
C SER A 45 4.75 11.49 -10.92
N LEU A 46 4.97 12.36 -9.94
CA LEU A 46 4.28 12.35 -8.64
C LEU A 46 3.15 13.40 -8.57
N ASP A 47 2.43 13.62 -9.66
CA ASP A 47 1.38 14.64 -9.70
C ASP A 47 0.24 14.36 -8.71
N THR A 48 0.02 13.08 -8.41
CA THR A 48 -0.98 12.64 -7.44
C THR A 48 -0.41 11.53 -6.56
N PRO A 49 0.44 11.85 -5.59
CA PRO A 49 0.87 10.88 -4.60
C PRO A 49 -0.31 10.41 -3.75
N GLY A 50 -0.23 9.20 -3.23
CA GLY A 50 -1.27 8.60 -2.40
C GLY A 50 -0.82 8.46 -0.96
N ASP A 51 -0.12 7.39 -0.66
CA ASP A 51 0.30 7.01 0.69
C ASP A 51 1.82 6.96 0.81
N LEU A 52 2.31 7.08 2.05
CA LEU A 52 3.71 6.99 2.41
C LEU A 52 3.81 6.20 3.72
N ILE A 53 4.53 5.09 3.71
CA ILE A 53 4.81 4.29 4.90
C ILE A 53 6.28 3.89 4.97
N MET A 54 6.79 3.68 6.18
CA MET A 54 8.10 3.11 6.44
C MET A 54 8.01 1.58 6.40
N ASP A 55 8.98 0.90 5.76
CA ASP A 55 9.05 -0.56 5.77
C ASP A 55 9.38 -1.06 7.19
N ARG A 56 8.60 -2.00 7.70
CA ARG A 56 8.74 -2.54 9.07
C ARG A 56 10.02 -3.34 9.27
N ARG A 57 10.60 -3.90 8.20
CA ARG A 57 11.84 -4.70 8.26
C ARG A 57 13.10 -3.83 8.20
N ASN A 58 12.97 -2.71 7.47
CA ASN A 58 14.08 -1.81 7.26
C ASN A 58 13.60 -0.35 7.25
N PRO A 59 13.78 0.39 8.35
CA PRO A 59 13.32 1.78 8.44
C PRO A 59 13.99 2.74 7.43
N GLN A 60 15.08 2.33 6.78
CA GLN A 60 15.68 3.07 5.67
C GLN A 60 14.89 2.94 4.35
N TRP A 61 13.83 2.14 4.33
CA TRP A 61 12.99 1.93 3.16
C TRP A 61 11.63 2.60 3.36
N LYS A 62 11.22 3.39 2.37
CA LYS A 62 9.92 4.05 2.36
C LYS A 62 9.13 3.61 1.13
N TRP A 63 7.90 3.20 1.36
CA TRP A 63 6.96 2.87 0.31
C TRP A 63 6.08 4.07 0.02
N ILE A 64 5.93 4.40 -1.27
CA ILE A 64 5.10 5.52 -1.73
C ILE A 64 4.20 5.02 -2.84
N SER A 65 2.89 5.24 -2.70
CA SER A 65 1.93 4.97 -3.78
C SER A 65 1.68 6.21 -4.63
N ILE A 66 1.41 6.00 -5.93
CA ILE A 66 1.03 7.05 -6.88
C ILE A 66 -0.35 6.72 -7.41
N VAL A 67 -1.31 7.64 -7.20
CA VAL A 67 -2.72 7.40 -7.51
C VAL A 67 -3.02 7.53 -9.00
N ARG A 68 -2.49 8.56 -9.67
CA ARG A 68 -2.79 8.88 -11.09
C ARG A 68 -1.53 9.38 -11.79
N ALA A 69 -1.62 9.56 -13.12
CA ALA A 69 -0.57 10.18 -13.94
C ALA A 69 0.80 9.54 -13.68
N GLY A 70 0.93 8.26 -14.00
CA GLY A 70 2.11 7.45 -13.67
C GLY A 70 1.87 6.55 -12.46
N THR A 71 0.59 6.12 -12.27
CA THR A 71 0.20 5.14 -11.24
C THR A 71 1.26 4.09 -11.00
N GLY A 72 1.60 3.87 -9.77
CA GLY A 72 2.62 2.89 -9.42
C GLY A 72 2.98 2.88 -7.94
N LEU A 73 3.97 2.11 -7.63
CA LEU A 73 4.53 1.97 -6.30
C LEU A 73 6.03 2.21 -6.35
N ILE A 74 6.50 3.06 -5.46
CA ILE A 74 7.92 3.38 -5.30
C ILE A 74 8.42 2.74 -4.01
N LEU A 75 9.60 2.15 -4.07
CA LEU A 75 10.45 1.88 -2.93
C LEU A 75 11.63 2.87 -2.97
N LEU A 76 11.66 3.79 -2.03
CA LEU A 76 12.78 4.69 -1.77
C LEU A 76 13.64 4.10 -0.66
N GLN A 77 14.93 3.94 -0.93
CA GLN A 77 15.94 3.45 0.01
C GLN A 77 16.90 4.59 0.32
N ASP A 78 16.79 5.19 1.51
CA ASP A 78 17.53 6.40 1.91
C ASP A 78 18.90 6.09 2.55
N ASN A 79 19.30 4.83 2.60
CA ASN A 79 20.57 4.35 3.17
C ASN A 79 20.86 4.82 4.63
N GLY A 80 19.83 5.31 5.36
CA GLY A 80 19.98 5.86 6.70
C GLY A 80 20.51 7.30 6.74
N THR A 81 20.54 7.96 5.61
CA THR A 81 20.97 9.35 5.41
C THR A 81 19.86 10.21 4.81
N PRO A 82 18.71 10.38 5.53
CA PRO A 82 17.53 11.07 4.99
C PRO A 82 17.75 12.54 4.62
N ASP A 83 18.92 13.08 4.94
CA ASP A 83 19.33 14.44 4.58
C ASP A 83 20.30 14.49 3.37
N ASN A 84 20.61 13.32 2.75
CA ASN A 84 21.49 13.21 1.61
C ASN A 84 20.85 12.43 0.45
N PRO A 85 20.06 13.07 -0.44
CA PRO A 85 19.37 12.38 -1.53
C PRO A 85 20.29 11.84 -2.63
N ASN A 86 21.61 12.06 -2.56
CA ASN A 86 22.53 11.65 -3.62
C ASN A 86 22.96 10.18 -3.56
N ASP A 87 22.76 9.50 -2.43
CA ASP A 87 23.10 8.09 -2.24
C ASP A 87 21.86 7.18 -2.21
N ASP A 88 20.69 7.76 -2.46
CA ASP A 88 19.43 7.06 -2.47
C ASP A 88 19.27 6.10 -3.65
N LYS A 89 18.47 5.07 -3.44
CA LYS A 89 18.00 4.21 -4.52
C LYS A 89 16.49 4.25 -4.63
N VAL A 90 16.01 4.35 -5.85
CA VAL A 90 14.58 4.39 -6.14
C VAL A 90 14.21 3.24 -7.07
N THR A 91 13.27 2.43 -6.66
CA THR A 91 12.66 1.39 -7.50
C THR A 91 11.20 1.74 -7.73
N TYR A 92 10.84 1.97 -8.99
CA TYR A 92 9.46 2.24 -9.39
C TYR A 92 8.91 1.09 -10.22
N ARG A 93 7.64 0.72 -9.94
CA ARG A 93 6.89 -0.26 -10.73
C ARG A 93 5.43 0.18 -10.87
N ASN A 94 4.87 -0.11 -12.03
CA ASN A 94 3.46 0.11 -12.34
C ASN A 94 2.76 -1.15 -12.87
N THR A 95 3.49 -2.26 -12.97
CA THR A 95 2.96 -3.55 -13.40
C THR A 95 3.58 -4.68 -12.58
N TRP A 96 2.77 -5.69 -12.28
CA TRP A 96 3.17 -6.87 -11.52
C TRP A 96 2.67 -8.15 -12.20
N ILE A 97 3.23 -9.28 -11.81
CA ILE A 97 2.80 -10.60 -12.26
C ILE A 97 2.31 -11.37 -11.03
N ASP A 98 1.06 -11.82 -11.06
CA ASP A 98 0.50 -12.61 -9.96
C ASP A 98 0.94 -14.08 -9.99
N GLN A 99 0.60 -14.82 -8.95
CA GLN A 99 0.92 -16.26 -8.81
C GLN A 99 0.38 -17.14 -9.94
N ASN A 100 -0.56 -16.65 -10.75
CA ASN A 100 -1.14 -17.32 -11.90
C ASN A 100 -0.58 -16.82 -13.23
N SER A 101 0.54 -16.08 -13.20
CA SER A 101 1.19 -15.46 -14.35
C SER A 101 0.33 -14.42 -15.07
N ARG A 102 -0.62 -13.80 -14.38
CA ARG A 102 -1.44 -12.71 -14.92
C ARG A 102 -0.78 -11.37 -14.67
N ASN A 103 -0.86 -10.50 -15.66
CA ASN A 103 -0.40 -9.12 -15.53
C ASN A 103 -1.39 -8.31 -14.71
N ILE A 104 -0.89 -7.65 -13.67
CA ILE A 104 -1.62 -6.72 -12.80
C ILE A 104 -1.11 -5.31 -13.09
N ALA A 105 -1.94 -4.49 -13.70
CA ALA A 105 -1.64 -3.11 -14.09
C ALA A 105 -2.81 -2.21 -13.69
N PRO A 106 -2.92 -1.83 -12.40
CA PRO A 106 -4.03 -0.99 -11.93
C PRO A 106 -3.96 0.41 -12.53
N GLU A 107 -5.12 1.02 -12.74
CA GLU A 107 -5.21 2.42 -13.18
C GLU A 107 -4.93 3.40 -12.04
N ASN A 108 -5.21 2.99 -10.80
CA ASN A 108 -4.97 3.80 -9.60
C ASN A 108 -4.50 2.89 -8.45
N ILE A 109 -3.52 3.37 -7.69
CA ILE A 109 -3.11 2.79 -6.41
C ILE A 109 -3.36 3.83 -5.32
N TYR A 110 -4.15 3.46 -4.30
CA TYR A 110 -4.53 4.37 -3.23
C TYR A 110 -3.81 4.03 -1.93
N PRO A 111 -4.39 3.21 -1.01
CA PRO A 111 -3.73 2.91 0.25
C PRO A 111 -2.66 1.83 0.07
N ILE A 112 -1.65 1.94 0.89
CA ILE A 112 -0.71 0.86 1.16
C ILE A 112 -0.62 0.63 2.66
N ALA A 113 -0.49 -0.62 3.07
CA ALA A 113 -0.26 -0.97 4.48
C ALA A 113 0.65 -2.19 4.56
N GLN A 114 1.52 -2.24 5.55
CA GLN A 114 2.35 -3.42 5.79
C GLN A 114 1.87 -4.14 7.05
N ASP A 115 1.59 -5.42 6.93
CA ASP A 115 1.11 -6.23 8.04
C ASP A 115 2.25 -6.74 8.94
N HIS A 116 1.90 -7.46 10.00
CA HIS A 116 2.90 -7.94 10.98
C HIS A 116 3.80 -9.05 10.42
N ASP A 117 3.39 -9.71 9.32
CA ASP A 117 4.20 -10.67 8.59
C ASP A 117 5.07 -9.99 7.52
N ASN A 118 5.07 -8.67 7.52
CA ASN A 118 5.78 -7.79 6.58
C ASN A 118 5.31 -7.91 5.13
N THR A 119 4.13 -8.45 4.89
CA THR A 119 3.47 -8.41 3.58
C THR A 119 2.95 -7.00 3.34
N LEU A 120 3.29 -6.42 2.19
CA LEU A 120 2.75 -5.14 1.76
C LEU A 120 1.41 -5.35 1.06
N TRP A 121 0.37 -4.73 1.58
CA TRP A 121 -0.98 -4.69 1.03
C TRP A 121 -1.14 -3.46 0.17
N VAL A 122 -1.64 -3.63 -1.04
CA VAL A 122 -1.78 -2.56 -2.03
C VAL A 122 -3.23 -2.50 -2.50
N GLY A 123 -3.92 -1.43 -2.12
CA GLY A 123 -5.28 -1.16 -2.53
C GLY A 123 -5.33 -0.41 -3.86
N THR A 124 -6.22 -0.84 -4.76
CA THR A 124 -6.37 -0.28 -6.10
C THR A 124 -7.81 0.13 -6.40
N ASN A 125 -8.03 0.65 -7.59
CA ASN A 125 -9.39 0.90 -8.12
C ASN A 125 -10.17 -0.39 -8.46
N SER A 126 -9.52 -1.56 -8.38
CA SER A 126 -10.12 -2.85 -8.79
C SER A 126 -9.68 -4.00 -7.90
N GLY A 127 -9.70 -3.79 -6.59
CA GLY A 127 -9.35 -4.79 -5.58
C GLY A 127 -7.97 -4.63 -4.97
N ILE A 128 -7.46 -5.70 -4.41
CA ILE A 128 -6.21 -5.75 -3.65
C ILE A 128 -5.25 -6.74 -4.27
N PHE A 129 -3.98 -6.38 -4.29
CA PHE A 129 -2.88 -7.33 -4.39
C PHE A 129 -1.89 -7.13 -3.24
N THR A 130 -1.04 -8.11 -3.02
CA THR A 130 -0.02 -8.06 -1.97
C THR A 130 1.37 -8.33 -2.53
N ILE A 131 2.38 -7.77 -1.89
CA ILE A 131 3.79 -8.10 -2.14
C ILE A 131 4.29 -8.83 -0.90
N PRO A 132 4.46 -10.16 -0.98
CA PRO A 132 4.96 -10.97 0.12
C PRO A 132 6.34 -10.54 0.60
N ALA A 133 6.63 -10.74 1.89
CA ALA A 133 7.88 -10.34 2.52
C ALA A 133 9.13 -11.00 1.92
N ASN A 134 8.99 -12.17 1.32
CA ASN A 134 10.07 -12.91 0.66
C ASN A 134 10.37 -12.44 -0.77
N ILE A 135 9.58 -11.52 -1.33
CA ILE A 135 9.83 -10.93 -2.64
C ILE A 135 10.80 -9.76 -2.51
N ASP A 136 11.90 -9.84 -3.22
CA ASP A 136 12.80 -8.70 -3.39
C ASP A 136 12.22 -7.75 -4.45
N TYR A 137 11.59 -6.68 -4.01
CA TYR A 137 10.97 -5.68 -4.88
C TYR A 137 11.97 -4.96 -5.80
N THR A 138 13.24 -4.90 -5.44
CA THR A 138 14.26 -4.22 -6.26
C THR A 138 14.57 -4.99 -7.55
N SER A 139 14.42 -6.32 -7.53
CA SER A 139 14.74 -7.20 -8.66
C SER A 139 13.53 -7.92 -9.26
N SER A 140 12.38 -7.97 -8.54
CA SER A 140 11.19 -8.72 -8.94
C SER A 140 9.94 -7.85 -9.01
N ASN A 141 9.06 -8.14 -9.96
CA ASN A 141 7.71 -7.57 -10.06
C ASN A 141 6.61 -8.58 -9.70
N GLN A 142 6.93 -9.59 -8.92
CA GLN A 142 5.97 -10.60 -8.46
C GLN A 142 5.04 -10.00 -7.40
N CYS A 143 3.78 -10.42 -7.45
CA CYS A 143 2.78 -10.13 -6.43
C CYS A 143 1.88 -11.35 -6.19
N GLU A 144 1.02 -11.26 -5.18
CA GLU A 144 -0.02 -12.25 -4.94
C GLU A 144 -1.40 -11.58 -4.90
N ARG A 145 -2.40 -12.22 -5.50
CA ARG A 145 -3.80 -11.91 -5.28
C ARG A 145 -4.39 -12.93 -4.32
N ILE A 146 -5.02 -12.47 -3.27
CA ILE A 146 -5.61 -13.33 -2.25
C ILE A 146 -6.88 -13.96 -2.81
N VAL A 147 -6.97 -15.29 -2.74
CA VAL A 147 -8.10 -16.07 -3.26
C VAL A 147 -8.96 -16.56 -2.10
N ILE A 148 -10.25 -16.23 -2.13
CA ILE A 148 -11.25 -16.73 -1.18
C ILE A 148 -11.95 -17.93 -1.82
N PRO A 149 -11.86 -19.14 -1.23
CA PRO A 149 -12.57 -20.32 -1.73
C PRO A 149 -14.09 -20.11 -1.69
N ARG A 150 -14.79 -20.52 -2.76
CA ARG A 150 -16.27 -20.41 -2.82
C ARG A 150 -17.01 -21.36 -1.89
N ASN A 151 -16.35 -22.42 -1.45
CA ASN A 151 -16.93 -23.45 -0.58
C ASN A 151 -18.24 -24.09 -1.11
N ASP A 152 -18.44 -24.05 -2.43
CA ASP A 152 -19.59 -24.59 -3.15
C ASP A 152 -19.31 -25.98 -3.79
N GLY A 153 -18.16 -26.58 -3.47
CA GLY A 153 -17.71 -27.86 -4.02
C GLY A 153 -17.09 -27.77 -5.42
N SER A 154 -17.03 -26.59 -6.03
CA SER A 154 -16.41 -26.36 -7.35
C SER A 154 -14.89 -26.41 -7.34
N GLY A 155 -14.27 -26.20 -6.15
CA GLY A 155 -12.82 -26.00 -6.01
C GLY A 155 -12.34 -24.66 -6.56
N LEU A 156 -13.26 -23.76 -6.92
CA LEU A 156 -12.97 -22.42 -7.41
C LEU A 156 -12.90 -21.40 -6.27
N GLY A 157 -12.28 -20.26 -6.52
CA GLY A 157 -12.26 -19.12 -5.61
C GLY A 157 -12.33 -17.80 -6.35
N ASP A 158 -12.73 -16.76 -5.63
CA ASP A 158 -12.77 -15.38 -6.10
C ASP A 158 -11.61 -14.60 -5.48
N TYR A 159 -11.12 -13.61 -6.18
CA TYR A 159 -10.11 -12.73 -5.60
C TYR A 159 -10.74 -11.81 -4.55
N LEU A 160 -10.03 -11.58 -3.45
CA LEU A 160 -10.46 -10.70 -2.38
C LEU A 160 -10.78 -9.31 -2.91
N LEU A 161 -12.05 -8.88 -2.74
CA LEU A 161 -12.57 -7.57 -3.15
C LEU A 161 -12.32 -7.24 -4.63
N ASP A 162 -12.39 -8.25 -5.51
CA ASP A 162 -12.20 -8.06 -6.95
C ASP A 162 -13.26 -7.10 -7.52
N GLY A 163 -12.81 -6.09 -8.25
CA GLY A 163 -13.68 -5.03 -8.79
C GLY A 163 -14.02 -3.90 -7.83
N GLU A 164 -13.69 -4.01 -6.53
CA GLU A 164 -13.94 -2.95 -5.55
C GLU A 164 -12.81 -1.92 -5.53
N GLN A 165 -13.16 -0.64 -5.49
CA GLN A 165 -12.18 0.40 -5.21
C GLN A 165 -11.85 0.43 -3.73
N ILE A 166 -10.58 0.30 -3.39
CA ILE A 166 -10.07 0.31 -2.02
C ILE A 166 -9.61 1.71 -1.65
N ASN A 167 -10.23 2.31 -0.64
CA ASN A 167 -9.93 3.67 -0.21
C ASN A 167 -8.99 3.73 0.99
N CYS A 168 -9.06 2.76 1.90
CA CYS A 168 -8.18 2.70 3.06
C CYS A 168 -7.91 1.27 3.52
N ILE A 169 -6.74 1.05 4.10
CA ILE A 169 -6.33 -0.23 4.73
C ILE A 169 -5.67 0.09 6.07
N ALA A 170 -6.11 -0.59 7.12
CA ALA A 170 -5.47 -0.53 8.43
C ALA A 170 -5.19 -1.94 8.96
N ILE A 171 -4.06 -2.12 9.61
CA ILE A 171 -3.66 -3.37 10.25
C ILE A 171 -3.77 -3.19 11.75
N ASP A 172 -4.54 -4.05 12.41
CA ASP A 172 -4.71 -3.97 13.87
C ASP A 172 -3.68 -4.81 14.64
N GLY A 173 -3.72 -4.71 15.96
CA GLY A 173 -2.78 -5.41 16.83
C GLY A 173 -2.84 -6.95 16.76
N ALA A 174 -3.92 -7.52 16.24
CA ALA A 174 -4.08 -8.95 15.97
C ALA A 174 -3.73 -9.35 14.53
N ASN A 175 -3.09 -8.46 13.79
CA ASN A 175 -2.74 -8.64 12.37
C ASN A 175 -3.96 -8.82 11.45
N ARG A 176 -5.15 -8.36 11.87
CA ARG A 176 -6.33 -8.35 11.01
C ARG A 176 -6.30 -7.12 10.11
N LYS A 177 -6.92 -7.25 8.95
CA LYS A 177 -6.96 -6.23 7.91
C LYS A 177 -8.35 -5.57 7.91
N TRP A 178 -8.39 -4.30 8.25
CA TRP A 178 -9.55 -3.44 8.10
C TRP A 178 -9.46 -2.77 6.75
N ILE A 179 -10.41 -3.01 5.87
CA ILE A 179 -10.38 -2.56 4.48
C ILE A 179 -11.63 -1.76 4.20
N GLY A 180 -11.47 -0.47 3.94
CA GLY A 180 -12.56 0.42 3.55
C GLY A 180 -12.62 0.56 2.03
N THR A 181 -13.84 0.47 1.50
CA THR A 181 -14.13 0.52 0.06
C THR A 181 -14.87 1.79 -0.32
N ALA A 182 -14.96 2.06 -1.62
CA ALA A 182 -15.71 3.22 -2.13
C ALA A 182 -17.22 3.00 -2.11
N SER A 183 -17.72 1.75 -2.05
CA SER A 183 -19.15 1.46 -2.25
C SER A 183 -19.71 0.31 -1.42
N SER A 184 -18.85 -0.48 -0.78
CA SER A 184 -19.24 -1.73 -0.12
C SER A 184 -18.94 -1.73 1.39
N GLY A 185 -18.67 -0.57 2.00
CA GLY A 185 -18.41 -0.44 3.43
C GLY A 185 -17.03 -0.91 3.87
N VAL A 186 -16.95 -1.48 5.08
CA VAL A 186 -15.71 -1.92 5.72
C VAL A 186 -15.70 -3.43 5.88
N PHE A 187 -14.63 -4.06 5.41
CA PHE A 187 -14.37 -5.48 5.64
C PHE A 187 -13.29 -5.68 6.70
N LEU A 188 -13.51 -6.61 7.61
CA LEU A 188 -12.53 -7.09 8.58
C LEU A 188 -12.11 -8.51 8.20
N ILE A 189 -10.86 -8.64 7.77
CA ILE A 189 -10.29 -9.89 7.24
C ILE A 189 -9.24 -10.45 8.20
N GLN A 190 -9.32 -11.74 8.49
CA GLN A 190 -8.27 -12.52 9.16
C GLN A 190 -7.64 -13.47 8.15
N ILE A 191 -6.32 -13.56 8.16
CA ILE A 191 -5.57 -14.58 7.44
C ILE A 191 -4.81 -15.42 8.45
N THR A 192 -4.96 -16.73 8.36
CA THR A 192 -4.22 -17.71 9.17
C THR A 192 -3.49 -18.69 8.25
N ILE A 193 -2.38 -19.22 8.72
CA ILE A 193 -1.66 -20.28 8.02
C ILE A 193 -2.16 -21.61 8.57
N ASN A 194 -2.69 -22.46 7.69
CA ASN A 194 -3.17 -23.79 8.06
C ASN A 194 -2.03 -24.80 8.18
N GLU A 195 -2.35 -26.01 8.66
CA GLU A 195 -1.39 -27.10 8.91
C GLU A 195 -0.60 -27.52 7.65
N ASN A 196 -1.14 -27.28 6.46
CA ASN A 196 -0.50 -27.58 5.17
C ASN A 196 0.34 -26.40 4.62
N GLY A 197 0.47 -25.29 5.38
CA GLY A 197 1.16 -24.09 4.94
C GLY A 197 0.34 -23.20 3.99
N GLY A 198 -0.91 -23.54 3.73
CA GLY A 198 -1.85 -22.72 2.94
C GLY A 198 -2.40 -21.56 3.77
N LYS A 199 -2.95 -20.56 3.08
CA LYS A 199 -3.61 -19.40 3.72
C LYS A 199 -5.11 -19.66 3.81
N ASP A 200 -5.65 -19.65 5.02
CA ASP A 200 -7.08 -19.61 5.27
C ASP A 200 -7.49 -18.16 5.50
N ILE A 201 -8.51 -17.72 4.75
CA ILE A 201 -8.98 -16.34 4.75
C ILE A 201 -10.40 -16.34 5.26
N GLU A 202 -10.63 -15.55 6.32
CA GLU A 202 -11.93 -15.38 6.93
C GLU A 202 -12.34 -13.91 6.90
N THR A 203 -13.54 -13.63 6.40
CA THR A 203 -14.21 -12.36 6.63
C THR A 203 -14.89 -12.40 7.98
N ILE A 204 -14.23 -11.84 9.00
CA ILE A 204 -14.74 -11.81 10.38
C ILE A 204 -15.99 -10.94 10.47
N ALA A 205 -16.00 -9.81 9.76
CA ALA A 205 -17.12 -8.88 9.74
C ALA A 205 -17.14 -8.07 8.43
N HIS A 206 -18.35 -7.67 8.06
CA HIS A 206 -18.61 -6.74 6.98
C HIS A 206 -19.61 -5.69 7.49
N PHE A 207 -19.18 -4.45 7.60
CA PHE A 207 -19.97 -3.34 8.10
C PHE A 207 -20.42 -2.47 6.93
N THR A 208 -21.73 -2.22 6.90
CA THR A 208 -22.40 -1.34 5.94
C THR A 208 -23.30 -0.34 6.65
N SER A 209 -23.80 0.65 5.94
CA SER A 209 -24.81 1.59 6.46
C SER A 209 -26.11 0.90 6.88
N GLU A 210 -26.40 -0.30 6.34
CA GLU A 210 -27.60 -1.08 6.69
C GLU A 210 -27.46 -1.87 7.99
N ASN A 211 -26.23 -2.30 8.36
CA ASN A 211 -26.00 -3.17 9.50
C ASN A 211 -25.12 -2.55 10.60
N SER A 212 -24.78 -1.28 10.48
CA SER A 212 -23.95 -0.54 11.42
C SER A 212 -24.40 0.92 11.56
N LEU A 213 -23.68 1.71 12.36
CA LEU A 213 -23.91 3.15 12.50
C LEU A 213 -23.15 3.99 11.46
N MET A 214 -22.63 3.39 10.42
CA MET A 214 -21.93 4.11 9.36
C MET A 214 -22.94 4.96 8.56
N PRO A 215 -22.62 6.22 8.25
CA PRO A 215 -23.52 7.10 7.50
C PRO A 215 -23.58 6.75 6.01
N SER A 216 -22.61 5.98 5.51
CA SER A 216 -22.44 5.63 4.09
C SER A 216 -21.52 4.42 3.97
N ASP A 217 -21.66 3.67 2.88
CA ASP A 217 -20.75 2.58 2.49
C ASP A 217 -19.49 3.08 1.78
N ASN A 218 -19.42 4.37 1.48
CA ASN A 218 -18.19 5.02 1.03
C ASN A 218 -17.33 5.37 2.24
N VAL A 219 -16.24 4.63 2.40
CA VAL A 219 -15.25 4.81 3.47
C VAL A 219 -14.04 5.54 2.93
N LEU A 220 -13.60 6.60 3.63
CA LEU A 220 -12.48 7.47 3.22
C LEU A 220 -11.26 7.26 4.12
#